data_3c9c8c73840813972195714d5f9b6315
#
_entry.id   3c9c8c73840813972195714d5f9b6315
#
_cell.length_a   1.000
_cell.length_b   1.000
_cell.length_c   1.000
_cell.angle_alpha   90.00
_cell.angle_beta   90.00
_cell.angle_gamma   90.00
#
_symmetry.space_group_name_H-M   'P 1'
#
loop_
_entity.id
_entity.type
_entity.pdbx_description
1 polymer ?
#
loop_
_entity_poly.entity_id
_entity_poly.type
_entity_poly.pdbx_seq_one_letter_code
_entity_poly.pdbx_strand_id
1 'polypeptide(L)'
;REVILNKDFTEMGYMTELLLYASARAQLVKENIKPALDAGQAVIADRFVDSSAVYQGIGRGLGVDTVYKVNEFALQGIMPDMTFLMDLDAQEGISRKKNQAELDRMENEKLEFHQKVVDGYRMLADMHPERIVKIDATLPIDEIHGIITEYVEKKLNL
;
A
#
# COMPACT_ATOMS: atom_id res chain seq x y z
N ARG A 1 2.74 -14.59 2.23
CA ARG A 1 1.46 -13.85 2.27
C ARG A 1 0.33 -14.73 2.83
N GLU A 2 0.29 -16.02 2.53
CA GLU A 2 -0.69 -16.98 3.07
C GLU A 2 -0.76 -16.92 4.60
N VAL A 3 0.39 -16.97 5.29
CA VAL A 3 0.45 -16.89 6.76
C VAL A 3 -0.13 -15.58 7.29
N ILE A 4 0.17 -14.44 6.64
CA ILE A 4 -0.24 -13.11 7.13
C ILE A 4 -1.77 -12.92 7.02
N LEU A 5 -2.37 -13.43 5.95
CA LEU A 5 -3.78 -13.23 5.64
C LEU A 5 -4.69 -14.33 6.19
N ASN A 6 -4.11 -15.40 6.72
CA ASN A 6 -4.88 -16.51 7.26
C ASN A 6 -5.67 -16.09 8.51
N LYS A 7 -6.97 -16.33 8.48
CA LYS A 7 -7.92 -16.01 9.55
C LYS A 7 -7.67 -16.78 10.85
N ASP A 8 -7.00 -17.93 10.79
CA ASP A 8 -6.74 -18.78 11.94
C ASP A 8 -5.64 -18.19 12.85
N PHE A 9 -4.79 -17.30 12.33
CA PHE A 9 -3.71 -16.68 13.09
C PHE A 9 -4.15 -15.39 13.80
N THR A 10 -5.17 -15.49 14.64
CA THR A 10 -5.75 -14.37 15.39
C THR A 10 -4.80 -13.79 16.44
N GLU A 11 -3.85 -14.60 16.93
CA GLU A 11 -2.87 -14.23 17.96
C GLU A 11 -1.60 -13.58 17.41
N MET A 12 -1.54 -13.33 16.09
CA MET A 12 -0.36 -12.72 15.47
C MET A 12 -0.13 -11.31 16.01
N GLY A 13 1.01 -11.10 16.66
CA GLY A 13 1.42 -9.79 17.15
C GLY A 13 1.68 -8.80 16.00
N TYR A 14 1.39 -7.53 16.20
CA TYR A 14 1.51 -6.50 15.17
C TYR A 14 2.94 -6.33 14.63
N MET A 15 3.95 -6.47 15.49
CA MET A 15 5.35 -6.46 15.04
C MET A 15 5.67 -7.68 14.19
N THR A 16 5.15 -8.86 14.53
CA THR A 16 5.30 -10.08 13.72
C THR A 16 4.67 -9.88 12.34
N GLU A 17 3.47 -9.31 12.29
CA GLU A 17 2.79 -8.96 11.03
C GLU A 17 3.67 -8.03 10.17
N LEU A 18 4.22 -6.96 10.75
CA LEU A 18 5.13 -6.04 10.06
C LEU A 18 6.39 -6.74 9.53
N LEU A 19 7.04 -7.56 10.35
CA LEU A 19 8.26 -8.29 9.95
C LEU A 19 8.01 -9.29 8.84
N LEU A 20 6.87 -9.98 8.84
CA LEU A 20 6.48 -10.89 7.76
C LEU A 20 6.24 -10.14 6.44
N TYR A 21 5.58 -8.97 6.48
CA TYR A 21 5.44 -8.11 5.30
C TYR A 21 6.80 -7.61 4.80
N ALA A 22 7.68 -7.20 5.70
CA ALA A 22 9.03 -6.75 5.34
C ALA A 22 9.86 -7.88 4.71
N SER A 23 9.79 -9.10 5.26
CA SER A 23 10.48 -10.27 4.71
C SER A 23 9.98 -10.61 3.30
N ALA A 24 8.67 -10.62 3.08
CA ALA A 24 8.08 -10.84 1.76
C ALA A 24 8.50 -9.74 0.76
N ARG A 25 8.59 -8.49 1.22
CA ARG A 25 9.03 -7.35 0.41
C ARG A 25 10.51 -7.48 0.03
N ALA A 26 11.38 -7.86 0.98
CA ALA A 26 12.79 -8.06 0.71
C ALA A 26 13.02 -9.09 -0.41
N GLN A 27 12.27 -10.19 -0.40
CA GLN A 27 12.33 -11.21 -1.44
C GLN A 27 11.82 -10.67 -2.79
N LEU A 28 10.67 -9.97 -2.79
CA LEU A 28 10.10 -9.35 -3.98
C LEU A 28 11.05 -8.34 -4.62
N VAL A 29 11.68 -7.49 -3.80
CA VAL A 29 12.68 -6.52 -4.27
C VAL A 29 13.84 -7.22 -4.94
N LYS A 30 14.41 -8.25 -4.30
CA LYS A 30 15.55 -8.99 -4.80
C LYS A 30 15.26 -9.74 -6.10
N GLU A 31 14.10 -10.41 -6.19
CA GLU A 31 13.81 -11.34 -7.28
C GLU A 31 13.15 -10.67 -8.48
N ASN A 32 12.37 -9.62 -8.26
CA ASN A 32 11.53 -9.04 -9.30
C ASN A 32 11.83 -7.56 -9.54
N ILE A 33 11.74 -6.72 -8.48
CA ILE A 33 11.76 -5.28 -8.67
C ILE A 33 13.14 -4.81 -9.12
N LYS A 34 14.18 -5.15 -8.36
CA LYS A 34 15.54 -4.70 -8.67
C LYS A 34 16.02 -5.18 -10.04
N PRO A 35 15.89 -6.46 -10.43
CA PRO A 35 16.29 -6.90 -11.76
C PRO A 35 15.55 -6.20 -12.91
N ALA A 36 14.25 -5.91 -12.73
CA ALA A 36 13.47 -5.20 -13.73
C ALA A 36 13.94 -3.74 -13.88
N LEU A 37 14.17 -3.04 -12.77
CA LEU A 37 14.69 -1.67 -12.78
C LEU A 37 16.11 -1.61 -13.35
N ASP A 38 16.98 -2.54 -13.00
CA ASP A 38 18.35 -2.66 -13.55
C ASP A 38 18.34 -2.91 -15.08
N ALA A 39 17.27 -3.54 -15.59
CA ALA A 39 17.03 -3.74 -17.03
C ALA A 39 16.34 -2.53 -17.71
N GLY A 40 16.13 -1.42 -17.00
CA GLY A 40 15.48 -0.21 -17.53
C GLY A 40 13.96 -0.34 -17.71
N GLN A 41 13.33 -1.29 -17.03
CA GLN A 41 11.89 -1.50 -17.08
C GLN A 41 11.18 -0.69 -16.00
N ALA A 42 9.95 -0.24 -16.29
CA ALA A 42 9.05 0.29 -15.27
C ALA A 42 8.40 -0.87 -14.48
N VAL A 43 8.22 -0.65 -13.18
CA VAL A 43 7.60 -1.62 -12.28
C VAL A 43 6.34 -1.02 -11.66
N ILE A 44 5.23 -1.72 -11.79
CA ILE A 44 3.97 -1.37 -11.13
C ILE A 44 3.76 -2.36 -9.97
N ALA A 45 3.62 -1.83 -8.75
CA ALA A 45 3.36 -2.62 -7.56
C ALA A 45 1.94 -2.35 -7.04
N ASP A 46 1.10 -3.39 -6.98
CA ASP A 46 -0.15 -3.32 -6.24
C ASP A 46 0.14 -3.43 -4.75
N ARG A 47 0.21 -2.26 -4.10
CA ARG A 47 0.68 -2.00 -2.74
C ARG A 47 2.18 -2.26 -2.56
N PHE A 48 2.82 -1.37 -1.81
CA PHE A 48 4.23 -1.49 -1.43
C PHE A 48 4.45 -0.99 0.01
N VAL A 49 5.56 -0.29 0.27
CA VAL A 49 5.94 0.17 1.63
C VAL A 49 4.92 1.13 2.26
N ASP A 50 4.31 2.01 1.46
CA ASP A 50 3.30 2.97 1.93
C ASP A 50 2.10 2.27 2.57
N SER A 51 1.68 1.12 2.04
CA SER A 51 0.65 0.32 2.68
C SER A 51 1.06 -0.18 4.05
N SER A 52 2.31 -0.58 4.25
CA SER A 52 2.78 -0.97 5.59
C SER A 52 2.87 0.23 6.55
N ALA A 53 3.31 1.41 6.06
CA ALA A 53 3.34 2.63 6.85
C ALA A 53 1.93 2.98 7.39
N VAL A 54 0.91 2.80 6.58
CA VAL A 54 -0.48 3.07 6.97
C VAL A 54 -1.08 1.94 7.79
N TYR A 55 -1.06 0.70 7.32
CA TYR A 55 -1.71 -0.42 8.00
C TYR A 55 -1.02 -0.77 9.33
N GLN A 56 0.29 -1.00 9.31
CA GLN A 56 1.02 -1.37 10.51
C GLN A 56 1.44 -0.15 11.34
N GLY A 57 1.86 0.93 10.68
CA GLY A 57 2.30 2.14 11.35
C GLY A 57 1.16 2.86 12.05
N ILE A 58 0.10 3.21 11.33
CA ILE A 58 -1.03 4.00 11.82
C ILE A 58 -2.14 3.08 12.33
N GLY A 59 -2.61 2.15 11.53
CA GLY A 59 -3.71 1.24 11.85
C GLY A 59 -3.43 0.39 13.09
N ARG A 60 -2.27 -0.25 13.17
CA ARG A 60 -1.81 -1.03 14.33
C ARG A 60 -1.12 -0.21 15.41
N GLY A 61 -0.80 1.05 15.14
CA GLY A 61 -0.18 1.96 16.12
C GLY A 61 1.31 1.71 16.37
N LEU A 62 2.04 1.05 15.45
CA LEU A 62 3.49 0.84 15.59
C LEU A 62 4.31 2.10 15.30
N GLY A 63 3.70 3.11 14.70
CA GLY A 63 4.36 4.33 14.23
C GLY A 63 4.97 4.20 12.85
N VAL A 64 4.81 5.25 12.04
CA VAL A 64 5.28 5.31 10.64
C VAL A 64 6.80 5.17 10.58
N ASP A 65 7.53 5.88 11.46
CA ASP A 65 8.99 5.82 11.52
C ASP A 65 9.52 4.41 11.82
N THR A 66 8.84 3.66 12.71
CA THR A 66 9.18 2.27 13.02
C THR A 66 9.04 1.40 11.78
N VAL A 67 7.95 1.60 11.02
CA VAL A 67 7.71 0.83 9.79
C VAL A 67 8.79 1.12 8.75
N TYR A 68 9.15 2.38 8.52
CA TYR A 68 10.21 2.70 7.57
C TYR A 68 11.57 2.16 8.01
N LYS A 69 11.94 2.24 9.29
CA LYS A 69 13.19 1.65 9.82
C LYS A 69 13.24 0.13 9.60
N VAL A 70 12.15 -0.59 9.88
CA VAL A 70 12.07 -2.04 9.65
C VAL A 70 12.20 -2.37 8.16
N ASN A 71 11.64 -1.51 7.30
CA ASN A 71 11.67 -1.72 5.85
C ASN A 71 12.95 -1.23 5.17
N GLU A 72 13.82 -0.50 5.84
CA GLU A 72 15.06 0.03 5.24
C GLU A 72 15.89 -1.08 4.58
N PHE A 73 16.09 -2.19 5.30
CA PHE A 73 16.80 -3.36 4.75
C PHE A 73 15.99 -4.09 3.66
N ALA A 74 14.68 -4.15 3.81
CA ALA A 74 13.82 -4.84 2.85
C ALA A 74 13.73 -4.11 1.51
N LEU A 75 13.77 -2.79 1.55
CA LEU A 75 13.70 -1.92 0.37
C LEU A 75 15.00 -1.89 -0.44
N GLN A 76 16.14 -2.17 0.18
CA GLN A 76 17.46 -2.15 -0.49
C GLN A 76 17.71 -0.84 -1.28
N GLY A 77 17.26 0.28 -0.74
CA GLY A 77 17.36 1.61 -1.35
C GLY A 77 16.28 1.93 -2.40
N ILE A 78 15.35 0.99 -2.68
CA ILE A 78 14.29 1.19 -3.68
C ILE A 78 13.04 1.77 -3.00
N MET A 79 12.68 2.98 -3.41
CA MET A 79 11.41 3.62 -3.04
C MET A 79 10.56 3.86 -4.30
N PRO A 80 9.24 3.86 -4.20
CA PRO A 80 8.40 4.23 -5.33
C PRO A 80 8.67 5.67 -5.78
N ASP A 81 8.86 5.87 -7.08
CA ASP A 81 8.96 7.21 -7.68
C ASP A 81 7.63 7.95 -7.66
N MET A 82 6.54 7.19 -7.68
CA MET A 82 5.17 7.69 -7.67
C MET A 82 4.25 6.65 -7.04
N THR A 83 3.28 7.10 -6.27
CA THR A 83 2.20 6.28 -5.70
C THR A 83 0.86 6.94 -6.02
N PHE A 84 -0.05 6.19 -6.62
CA PHE A 84 -1.44 6.62 -6.80
C PHE A 84 -2.26 6.11 -5.63
N LEU A 85 -2.80 7.04 -4.84
CA LEU A 85 -3.75 6.74 -3.78
C LEU A 85 -5.17 6.82 -4.33
N MET A 86 -5.84 5.68 -4.47
CA MET A 86 -7.27 5.62 -4.76
C MET A 86 -8.03 6.02 -3.50
N ASP A 87 -8.34 7.31 -3.38
CA ASP A 87 -9.02 7.85 -2.20
C ASP A 87 -10.52 7.51 -2.25
N LEU A 88 -10.97 6.77 -1.26
CA LEU A 88 -12.34 6.34 -1.11
C LEU A 88 -12.72 6.32 0.37
N ASP A 89 -13.96 6.65 0.67
CA ASP A 89 -14.49 6.55 2.03
C ASP A 89 -14.44 5.10 2.53
N ALA A 90 -14.11 4.92 3.82
CA ALA A 90 -13.94 3.59 4.41
C ALA A 90 -15.19 2.72 4.28
N GLN A 91 -16.36 3.32 4.48
CA GLN A 91 -17.65 2.60 4.42
C GLN A 91 -17.97 2.13 3.00
N GLU A 92 -17.71 2.99 2.02
CA GLU A 92 -17.85 2.66 0.60
C GLU A 92 -16.86 1.56 0.18
N GLY A 93 -15.59 1.66 0.59
CA GLY A 93 -14.57 0.65 0.30
C GLY A 93 -14.94 -0.74 0.84
N ILE A 94 -15.40 -0.81 2.10
CA ILE A 94 -15.88 -2.05 2.72
C ILE A 94 -17.11 -2.60 1.95
N SER A 95 -18.04 -1.73 1.57
CA SER A 95 -19.24 -2.14 0.82
C SER A 95 -18.87 -2.77 -0.53
N ARG A 96 -17.99 -2.13 -1.29
CA ARG A 96 -17.52 -2.67 -2.57
C ARG A 96 -16.84 -4.04 -2.40
N LYS A 97 -16.03 -4.20 -1.36
CA LYS A 97 -15.30 -5.44 -1.11
C LYS A 97 -16.19 -6.60 -0.71
N LYS A 98 -17.16 -6.40 0.19
CA LYS A 98 -18.12 -7.42 0.63
C LYS A 98 -18.92 -8.03 -0.52
N ASN A 99 -19.11 -7.27 -1.59
CA ASN A 99 -19.84 -7.74 -2.78
C ASN A 99 -18.97 -8.56 -3.75
N GLN A 100 -17.65 -8.66 -3.53
CA GLN A 100 -16.73 -9.25 -4.49
C GLN A 100 -16.09 -10.56 -4.05
N ALA A 101 -15.76 -10.73 -2.76
CA ALA A 101 -15.04 -11.90 -2.28
C ALA A 101 -15.21 -12.13 -0.76
N GLU A 102 -14.76 -13.30 -0.32
CA GLU A 102 -14.59 -13.59 1.10
C GLU A 102 -13.46 -12.73 1.69
N LEU A 103 -13.75 -12.08 2.83
CA LEU A 103 -12.81 -11.15 3.48
C LEU A 103 -11.64 -11.90 4.12
N ASP A 104 -10.42 -11.40 3.96
CA ASP A 104 -9.23 -11.89 4.65
C ASP A 104 -9.13 -11.35 6.10
N ARG A 105 -8.06 -11.71 6.83
CA ARG A 105 -7.84 -11.29 8.22
C ARG A 105 -7.78 -9.77 8.39
N MET A 106 -7.18 -9.06 7.44
CA MET A 106 -7.07 -7.59 7.49
C MET A 106 -8.37 -6.91 7.09
N GLU A 107 -9.10 -7.49 6.17
CA GLU A 107 -10.38 -6.99 5.68
C GLU A 107 -11.52 -7.21 6.69
N ASN A 108 -11.39 -8.19 7.59
CA ASN A 108 -12.33 -8.46 8.67
C ASN A 108 -12.18 -7.52 9.89
N GLU A 109 -11.25 -6.58 9.85
CA GLU A 109 -11.10 -5.58 10.90
C GLU A 109 -12.33 -4.69 11.02
N LYS A 110 -12.51 -4.06 12.18
CA LYS A 110 -13.64 -3.16 12.45
C LYS A 110 -13.56 -1.90 11.59
N LEU A 111 -14.70 -1.26 11.35
CA LEU A 111 -14.80 0.00 10.60
C LEU A 111 -13.83 1.08 11.13
N GLU A 112 -13.65 1.16 12.45
CA GLU A 112 -12.72 2.11 13.08
C GLU A 112 -11.27 1.92 12.61
N PHE A 113 -10.85 0.68 12.38
CA PHE A 113 -9.52 0.38 11.82
C PHE A 113 -9.43 0.86 10.38
N HIS A 114 -10.45 0.56 9.56
CA HIS A 114 -10.49 1.00 8.16
C HIS A 114 -10.52 2.52 8.05
N GLN A 115 -11.24 3.22 8.97
CA GLN A 115 -11.23 4.68 9.01
C GLN A 115 -9.82 5.22 9.31
N LYS A 116 -9.12 4.64 10.30
CA LYS A 116 -7.71 5.01 10.58
C LYS A 116 -6.81 4.78 9.37
N VAL A 117 -7.06 3.73 8.60
CA VAL A 117 -6.30 3.42 7.37
C VAL A 117 -6.55 4.49 6.31
N VAL A 118 -7.81 4.88 6.06
CA VAL A 118 -8.13 5.94 5.09
C VAL A 118 -7.50 7.27 5.51
N ASP A 119 -7.70 7.68 6.76
CA ASP A 119 -7.13 8.93 7.29
C ASP A 119 -5.60 8.90 7.25
N GLY A 120 -5.01 7.74 7.52
CA GLY A 120 -3.57 7.52 7.45
C GLY A 120 -3.01 7.66 6.04
N TYR A 121 -3.70 7.15 5.02
CA TYR A 121 -3.30 7.34 3.63
C TYR A 121 -3.39 8.80 3.20
N ARG A 122 -4.46 9.51 3.60
CA ARG A 122 -4.62 10.93 3.33
C ARG A 122 -3.51 11.74 3.97
N MET A 123 -3.19 11.46 5.25
CA MET A 123 -2.09 12.08 5.96
C MET A 123 -0.74 11.81 5.27
N LEU A 124 -0.47 10.57 4.88
CA LEU A 124 0.78 10.22 4.20
C LEU A 124 0.90 10.91 2.84
N ALA A 125 -0.19 11.07 2.10
CA ALA A 125 -0.22 11.81 0.85
C ALA A 125 0.05 13.31 1.06
N ASP A 126 -0.48 13.91 2.13
CA ASP A 126 -0.23 15.30 2.48
C ASP A 126 1.22 15.54 2.95
N MET A 127 1.87 14.53 3.51
CA MET A 127 3.30 14.57 3.89
C MET A 127 4.24 14.39 2.70
N HIS A 128 3.80 13.73 1.62
CA HIS A 128 4.60 13.40 0.44
C HIS A 128 3.90 13.78 -0.87
N PRO A 129 3.47 15.06 -1.03
CA PRO A 129 2.70 15.48 -2.21
C PRO A 129 3.50 15.41 -3.52
N GLU A 130 4.83 15.40 -3.42
CA GLU A 130 5.74 15.25 -4.56
C GLU A 130 5.73 13.83 -5.16
N ARG A 131 5.28 12.84 -4.39
CA ARG A 131 5.34 11.43 -4.75
C ARG A 131 3.98 10.74 -4.71
N ILE A 132 3.07 11.12 -3.82
CA ILE A 132 1.77 10.49 -3.65
C ILE A 132 0.67 11.36 -4.24
N VAL A 133 0.05 10.86 -5.29
CA VAL A 133 -1.06 11.51 -6.00
C VAL A 133 -2.38 10.93 -5.50
N LYS A 134 -3.24 11.79 -4.94
CA LYS A 134 -4.60 11.39 -4.55
C LYS A 134 -5.52 11.41 -5.77
N ILE A 135 -6.25 10.32 -5.98
CA ILE A 135 -7.23 10.16 -7.05
C ILE A 135 -8.58 9.82 -6.42
N ASP A 136 -9.61 10.55 -6.78
CA ASP A 136 -10.97 10.25 -6.37
C ASP A 136 -11.43 8.92 -6.99
N ALA A 137 -11.52 7.87 -6.15
CA ALA A 137 -11.93 6.54 -6.60
C ALA A 137 -13.45 6.38 -6.79
N THR A 138 -14.22 7.46 -6.70
CA THR A 138 -15.64 7.48 -7.07
C THR A 138 -15.84 7.79 -8.56
N LEU A 139 -14.82 8.32 -9.23
CA LEU A 139 -14.85 8.62 -10.65
C LEU A 139 -15.00 7.36 -11.51
N PRO A 140 -15.50 7.48 -12.75
CA PRO A 140 -15.50 6.40 -13.73
C PRO A 140 -14.08 5.89 -14.01
N ILE A 141 -13.96 4.58 -14.31
CA ILE A 141 -12.67 3.93 -14.57
C ILE A 141 -11.86 4.64 -15.67
N ASP A 142 -12.53 5.06 -16.75
CA ASP A 142 -11.88 5.73 -17.87
C ASP A 142 -11.32 7.11 -17.48
N GLU A 143 -11.97 7.84 -16.58
CA GLU A 143 -11.48 9.11 -16.06
C GLU A 143 -10.25 8.88 -15.15
N ILE A 144 -10.34 7.91 -14.25
CA ILE A 144 -9.20 7.51 -13.40
C ILE A 144 -8.00 7.11 -14.27
N HIS A 145 -8.25 6.29 -15.29
CA HIS A 145 -7.22 5.87 -16.22
C HIS A 145 -6.57 7.06 -16.93
N GLY A 146 -7.37 8.00 -17.41
CA GLY A 146 -6.87 9.24 -18.06
C GLY A 146 -5.95 10.04 -17.12
N ILE A 147 -6.36 10.24 -15.87
CA ILE A 147 -5.56 10.94 -14.86
C ILE A 147 -4.23 10.21 -14.62
N ILE A 148 -4.26 8.89 -14.41
CA ILE A 148 -3.05 8.10 -14.19
C ILE A 148 -2.11 8.19 -15.39
N THR A 149 -2.64 8.07 -16.61
CA THR A 149 -1.87 8.14 -17.85
C THR A 149 -1.12 9.47 -17.96
N GLU A 150 -1.80 10.60 -17.74
CA GLU A 150 -1.19 11.92 -17.78
C GLU A 150 0.00 12.06 -16.81
N TYR A 151 -0.16 11.58 -15.56
CA TYR A 151 0.92 11.60 -14.58
C TYR A 151 2.10 10.72 -14.98
N VAL A 152 1.83 9.52 -15.52
CA VAL A 152 2.87 8.57 -15.94
C VAL A 152 3.62 9.10 -17.16
N GLU A 153 2.93 9.61 -18.19
CA GLU A 153 3.55 10.20 -19.38
C GLU A 153 4.46 11.37 -19.01
N LYS A 154 3.97 12.27 -18.16
CA LYS A 154 4.78 13.38 -17.65
C LYS A 154 6.02 12.91 -16.87
N LYS A 155 5.89 11.86 -16.06
CA LYS A 155 7.01 11.33 -15.26
C LYS A 155 8.07 10.66 -16.14
N LEU A 156 7.65 9.95 -17.18
CA LEU A 156 8.52 9.22 -18.10
C LEU A 156 9.01 10.07 -19.29
N ASN A 157 8.55 11.32 -19.41
CA ASN A 157 8.82 12.22 -20.56
C ASN A 157 8.40 11.60 -21.91
N LEU A 158 7.23 10.96 -21.96
CA LEU A 158 6.63 10.36 -23.14
C LEU A 158 5.78 11.38 -23.91
#